data_e631f9a9a67aac1e4c4640a5e9e09221
#
_entry.id   e631f9a9a67aac1e4c4640a5e9e09221
#
_cell.length_a   1.000
_cell.length_b   1.000
_cell.length_c   1.000
_cell.angle_alpha   90.00
_cell.angle_beta   90.00
_cell.angle_gamma   90.00
#
_symmetry.space_group_name_H-M   'P 1'
#
loop_
_entity.id
_entity.type
_entity.pdbx_description
1 polymer ?
#
loop_
_entity_poly.entity_id
_entity_poly.type
_entity_poly.pdbx_seq_one_letter_code
_entity_poly.pdbx_strand_id
1 'polypeptide(L)'
;MTKYREILRLKSLGLSQQSIADSCNVSKKTVNRVLKRAKELNISWPLDKSDTDAVLAEMFFPSTKQVRSNKRMPDYDYVHKELLRNGVSKKLLWTEYMEDCHANGEEPLMYSQFCYHIQQDEQKRRATMHINRKPGEQVEVDWAGDPATIIDPDTGEITKAYIFVGVMTYSQYAYVEAFLDMKQKSWINAHVHMYEYFGGVARILVPDNCKTAVVHNGGFKDQQVNETYQEMAEYYGTAIIPARVRAPKDKPNAEGTVGNISTWITAALRNEQFFSLAELNLAIRDKLELFNQRLFQKKEGSRRSLFLGEEKPLLAPLPATRFELSDWKAATVQFNYHISVDGMLSVSYTHLRAHETSAHLV
;
A
#
# COMPACT_ATOMS: atom_id res chain seq x y z
N MET A 1 -10.01 5.20 33.91
CA MET A 1 -10.54 4.33 34.99
C MET A 1 -11.55 5.14 35.78
N THR A 2 -12.71 4.60 36.14
CA THR A 2 -13.74 5.36 36.88
C THR A 2 -13.29 5.55 38.33
N LYS A 3 -13.37 6.77 38.85
CA LYS A 3 -12.96 7.13 40.21
C LYS A 3 -14.10 6.86 41.20
N TYR A 4 -14.34 5.62 41.55
CA TYR A 4 -15.47 5.19 42.41
C TYR A 4 -15.38 5.80 43.80
N ARG A 5 -14.19 5.78 44.43
CA ARG A 5 -13.97 6.41 45.76
C ARG A 5 -14.34 7.87 45.75
N GLU A 6 -13.90 8.61 44.74
CA GLU A 6 -14.13 10.04 44.62
C GLU A 6 -15.61 10.36 44.41
N ILE A 7 -16.33 9.55 43.61
CA ILE A 7 -17.79 9.68 43.44
C ILE A 7 -18.53 9.55 44.78
N LEU A 8 -18.15 8.57 45.63
CA LEU A 8 -18.76 8.35 46.92
C LEU A 8 -18.38 9.48 47.92
N ARG A 9 -17.15 9.93 47.92
CA ARG A 9 -16.71 11.07 48.73
C ARG A 9 -17.46 12.34 48.39
N LEU A 10 -17.57 12.69 47.11
CA LEU A 10 -18.26 13.90 46.67
C LEU A 10 -19.77 13.81 46.99
N LYS A 11 -20.34 12.61 46.93
CA LYS A 11 -21.75 12.40 47.33
C LYS A 11 -21.95 12.60 48.82
N SER A 12 -21.04 12.19 49.69
CA SER A 12 -21.10 12.42 51.14
C SER A 12 -21.00 13.92 51.52
N LEU A 13 -20.38 14.73 50.66
CA LEU A 13 -20.32 16.20 50.80
C LEU A 13 -21.61 16.89 50.30
N GLY A 14 -22.65 16.15 49.88
CA GLY A 14 -23.92 16.70 49.45
C GLY A 14 -23.99 17.22 48.03
N LEU A 15 -22.93 17.05 47.22
CA LEU A 15 -22.87 17.57 45.86
C LEU A 15 -23.92 16.92 44.92
N SER A 16 -24.36 17.68 43.91
CA SER A 16 -25.30 17.20 42.92
C SER A 16 -24.65 16.16 41.99
N GLN A 17 -25.46 15.25 41.45
CA GLN A 17 -24.94 14.25 40.51
C GLN A 17 -24.28 14.87 39.27
N GLN A 18 -24.71 16.05 38.84
CA GLN A 18 -24.10 16.76 37.72
C GLN A 18 -22.72 17.28 38.13
N SER A 19 -22.60 17.95 39.26
CA SER A 19 -21.33 18.45 39.77
C SER A 19 -20.30 17.33 40.01
N ILE A 20 -20.77 16.14 40.48
CA ILE A 20 -19.92 14.96 40.63
C ILE A 20 -19.44 14.43 39.26
N ALA A 21 -20.33 14.40 38.26
CA ALA A 21 -20.01 13.97 36.91
C ALA A 21 -18.90 14.84 36.30
N ASP A 22 -19.06 16.15 36.42
CA ASP A 22 -18.11 17.15 35.91
C ASP A 22 -16.75 17.06 36.62
N SER A 23 -16.77 16.95 37.97
CA SER A 23 -15.55 16.80 38.76
C SER A 23 -14.77 15.52 38.49
N CYS A 24 -15.45 14.40 38.28
CA CYS A 24 -14.84 13.10 38.02
C CYS A 24 -14.56 12.84 36.53
N ASN A 25 -14.98 13.74 35.65
CA ASN A 25 -14.94 13.59 34.18
C ASN A 25 -15.61 12.30 33.70
N VAL A 26 -16.83 12.06 34.18
CA VAL A 26 -17.66 10.91 33.81
C VAL A 26 -19.09 11.35 33.47
N SER A 27 -19.85 10.50 32.79
CA SER A 27 -21.26 10.83 32.50
C SER A 27 -22.12 10.81 33.75
N LYS A 28 -23.14 11.70 33.84
CA LYS A 28 -24.17 11.67 34.90
C LYS A 28 -24.82 10.30 35.03
N LYS A 29 -25.02 9.58 33.92
CA LYS A 29 -25.53 8.20 33.90
C LYS A 29 -24.60 7.24 34.65
N THR A 30 -23.28 7.42 34.51
CA THR A 30 -22.29 6.63 35.24
C THR A 30 -22.36 6.90 36.74
N VAL A 31 -22.40 8.19 37.15
CA VAL A 31 -22.56 8.56 38.56
C VAL A 31 -23.82 7.96 39.17
N ASN A 32 -24.97 8.10 38.52
CA ASN A 32 -26.21 7.53 38.98
C ASN A 32 -26.16 6.00 39.15
N ARG A 33 -25.56 5.29 38.19
CA ARG A 33 -25.39 3.83 38.25
C ARG A 33 -24.49 3.41 39.41
N VAL A 34 -23.38 4.13 39.67
CA VAL A 34 -22.49 3.89 40.80
C VAL A 34 -23.19 4.12 42.13
N LEU A 35 -23.89 5.26 42.29
CA LEU A 35 -24.61 5.58 43.53
C LEU A 35 -25.75 4.61 43.82
N LYS A 36 -26.48 4.17 42.79
CA LYS A 36 -27.54 3.17 42.94
C LYS A 36 -26.96 1.86 43.43
N ARG A 37 -25.84 1.43 42.82
CA ARG A 37 -25.18 0.16 43.20
C ARG A 37 -24.56 0.23 44.59
N ALA A 38 -23.95 1.37 44.96
CA ALA A 38 -23.44 1.59 46.30
C ALA A 38 -24.55 1.51 47.37
N LYS A 39 -25.73 2.09 47.10
CA LYS A 39 -26.90 1.99 47.97
C LYS A 39 -27.40 0.55 48.11
N GLU A 40 -27.44 -0.23 47.02
CA GLU A 40 -27.83 -1.63 47.04
C GLU A 40 -26.92 -2.50 47.88
N LEU A 41 -25.60 -2.20 47.86
CA LEU A 41 -24.55 -2.94 48.60
C LEU A 41 -24.27 -2.36 49.99
N ASN A 42 -25.01 -1.32 50.43
CA ASN A 42 -24.80 -0.60 51.70
C ASN A 42 -23.36 -0.04 51.86
N ILE A 43 -22.72 0.36 50.76
CA ILE A 43 -21.39 0.94 50.74
C ILE A 43 -21.55 2.48 50.80
N SER A 44 -21.00 3.11 51.81
CA SER A 44 -21.03 4.58 51.99
C SER A 44 -19.65 5.12 52.42
N TRP A 45 -19.43 6.40 52.24
CA TRP A 45 -18.28 7.09 52.75
C TRP A 45 -18.41 7.29 54.28
N PRO A 46 -17.31 7.14 55.10
CA PRO A 46 -15.91 6.88 54.70
C PRO A 46 -15.65 5.40 54.33
N LEU A 47 -14.72 5.19 53.40
CA LEU A 47 -14.27 3.87 52.94
C LEU A 47 -12.92 3.51 53.53
N ASP A 48 -12.67 2.24 53.79
CA ASP A 48 -11.38 1.76 54.25
C ASP A 48 -10.27 1.99 53.18
N LYS A 49 -9.02 2.01 53.64
CA LYS A 49 -7.85 2.18 52.74
C LYS A 49 -7.70 1.03 51.77
N SER A 50 -8.21 -0.15 52.10
CA SER A 50 -8.24 -1.36 51.26
C SER A 50 -9.23 -1.27 50.11
N ASP A 51 -10.28 -0.43 50.19
CA ASP A 51 -11.32 -0.28 49.19
C ASP A 51 -10.84 0.58 48.01
N THR A 52 -9.92 0.09 47.25
CA THR A 52 -9.41 0.80 46.07
C THR A 52 -10.45 0.87 44.96
N ASP A 53 -10.26 1.79 43.99
CA ASP A 53 -11.15 1.89 42.83
C ASP A 53 -11.27 0.57 42.05
N ALA A 54 -10.24 -0.27 42.06
CA ALA A 54 -10.26 -1.58 41.41
C ALA A 54 -11.13 -2.57 42.19
N VAL A 55 -11.05 -2.60 43.52
CA VAL A 55 -11.90 -3.43 44.38
C VAL A 55 -13.35 -3.00 44.28
N LEU A 56 -13.63 -1.71 44.34
CA LEU A 56 -14.98 -1.17 44.17
C LEU A 56 -15.54 -1.44 42.77
N ALA A 57 -14.71 -1.43 41.74
CA ALA A 57 -15.14 -1.79 40.39
C ALA A 57 -15.67 -3.22 40.34
N GLU A 58 -14.94 -4.18 40.93
CA GLU A 58 -15.32 -5.59 40.98
C GLU A 58 -16.56 -5.81 41.88
N MET A 59 -16.68 -5.07 43.00
CA MET A 59 -17.86 -5.15 43.88
C MET A 59 -19.12 -4.58 43.25
N PHE A 60 -19.02 -3.43 42.59
CA PHE A 60 -20.18 -2.77 41.98
C PHE A 60 -20.60 -3.42 40.68
N PHE A 61 -19.64 -3.82 39.88
CA PHE A 61 -19.85 -4.37 38.55
C PHE A 61 -18.92 -5.57 38.35
N PRO A 62 -19.19 -6.69 39.06
CA PRO A 62 -18.35 -7.87 38.91
C PRO A 62 -18.27 -8.18 37.40
N SER A 63 -17.06 -8.29 36.93
CA SER A 63 -16.84 -8.74 35.55
C SER A 63 -17.56 -10.07 35.44
N THR A 64 -18.63 -10.10 34.65
CA THR A 64 -19.32 -11.35 34.33
C THR A 64 -18.22 -12.22 33.71
N LYS A 65 -17.66 -13.16 34.48
CA LYS A 65 -16.74 -14.16 33.96
C LYS A 65 -17.43 -14.64 32.70
N GLN A 66 -16.78 -14.35 31.55
CA GLN A 66 -17.28 -14.84 30.27
C GLN A 66 -17.66 -16.30 30.52
N VAL A 67 -18.96 -16.57 30.45
CA VAL A 67 -19.44 -17.95 30.45
C VAL A 67 -18.66 -18.57 29.32
N ARG A 68 -17.66 -19.40 29.64
CA ARG A 68 -16.92 -20.14 28.63
C ARG A 68 -18.00 -20.92 27.92
N SER A 69 -18.39 -20.46 26.74
CA SER A 69 -19.32 -21.21 25.92
C SER A 69 -18.66 -22.56 25.72
N ASN A 70 -19.35 -23.62 26.01
CA ASN A 70 -18.87 -25.01 25.77
C ASN A 70 -18.75 -25.30 24.26
N LYS A 71 -18.85 -24.25 23.43
CA LYS A 71 -18.75 -24.34 21.98
C LYS A 71 -17.33 -24.62 21.57
N ARG A 72 -17.16 -25.58 20.71
CA ARG A 72 -15.87 -25.89 20.11
C ARG A 72 -15.37 -24.72 19.28
N MET A 73 -14.13 -24.30 19.48
CA MET A 73 -13.49 -23.27 18.64
C MET A 73 -12.98 -23.89 17.35
N PRO A 74 -13.06 -23.18 16.21
CA PRO A 74 -12.51 -23.70 14.96
C PRO A 74 -10.98 -23.81 15.01
N ASP A 75 -10.44 -24.74 14.24
CA ASP A 75 -9.00 -24.79 13.98
C ASP A 75 -8.63 -23.67 13.01
N TYR A 76 -8.04 -22.61 13.54
CA TYR A 76 -7.67 -21.42 12.77
C TYR A 76 -6.61 -21.71 11.71
N ASP A 77 -5.65 -22.60 11.99
CA ASP A 77 -4.57 -22.93 11.07
C ASP A 77 -5.11 -23.69 9.87
N TYR A 78 -5.98 -24.66 10.13
CA TYR A 78 -6.69 -25.38 9.08
C TYR A 78 -7.53 -24.43 8.21
N VAL A 79 -8.38 -23.61 8.83
CA VAL A 79 -9.25 -22.68 8.09
C VAL A 79 -8.45 -21.72 7.22
N HIS A 80 -7.38 -21.15 7.74
CA HIS A 80 -6.53 -20.22 6.96
C HIS A 80 -5.83 -20.91 5.80
N LYS A 81 -5.36 -22.13 5.99
CA LYS A 81 -4.71 -22.92 4.94
C LYS A 81 -5.68 -23.29 3.81
N GLU A 82 -6.88 -23.73 4.18
CA GLU A 82 -7.90 -24.13 3.20
C GLU A 82 -8.48 -22.94 2.42
N LEU A 83 -8.62 -21.76 3.04
CA LEU A 83 -9.05 -20.54 2.34
C LEU A 83 -8.09 -20.08 1.22
N LEU A 84 -6.86 -20.60 1.18
CA LEU A 84 -5.91 -20.34 0.09
C LEU A 84 -6.19 -21.19 -1.17
N ARG A 85 -7.05 -22.22 -1.07
CA ARG A 85 -7.40 -23.07 -2.20
C ARG A 85 -8.51 -22.45 -3.03
N ASN A 86 -8.41 -22.55 -4.35
CA ASN A 86 -9.43 -22.06 -5.26
C ASN A 86 -10.78 -22.76 -5.02
N GLY A 87 -11.85 -21.95 -4.92
CA GLY A 87 -13.21 -22.44 -4.73
C GLY A 87 -13.63 -22.70 -3.27
N VAL A 88 -12.68 -22.64 -2.30
CA VAL A 88 -13.01 -22.81 -0.88
C VAL A 88 -13.54 -21.51 -0.30
N SER A 89 -14.71 -21.56 0.33
CA SER A 89 -15.35 -20.40 0.94
C SER A 89 -15.49 -20.57 2.47
N LYS A 90 -15.56 -19.45 3.20
CA LYS A 90 -15.84 -19.48 4.66
C LYS A 90 -17.14 -20.24 4.97
N LYS A 91 -18.11 -20.22 4.06
CA LYS A 91 -19.38 -20.93 4.24
C LYS A 91 -19.20 -22.45 4.17
N LEU A 92 -18.40 -22.93 3.21
CA LEU A 92 -18.06 -24.35 3.06
C LEU A 92 -17.34 -24.85 4.32
N LEU A 93 -16.28 -24.17 4.75
CA LEU A 93 -15.51 -24.53 5.94
C LEU A 93 -16.34 -24.51 7.23
N TRP A 94 -17.30 -23.59 7.33
CA TRP A 94 -18.23 -23.58 8.46
C TRP A 94 -19.18 -24.79 8.42
N THR A 95 -19.62 -25.25 7.25
CA THR A 95 -20.46 -26.44 7.10
C THR A 95 -19.69 -27.69 7.54
N GLU A 96 -18.46 -27.87 7.07
CA GLU A 96 -17.56 -28.96 7.46
C GLU A 96 -17.28 -28.95 8.97
N TYR A 97 -17.00 -27.77 9.54
CA TYR A 97 -16.83 -27.59 10.98
C TYR A 97 -18.09 -27.99 11.78
N MET A 98 -19.30 -27.64 11.30
CA MET A 98 -20.56 -28.04 11.94
C MET A 98 -20.76 -29.56 11.93
N GLU A 99 -20.48 -30.20 10.79
CA GLU A 99 -20.58 -31.64 10.64
C GLU A 99 -19.64 -32.38 11.59
N ASP A 100 -18.40 -31.90 11.69
CA ASP A 100 -17.39 -32.45 12.61
C ASP A 100 -17.78 -32.26 14.09
N CYS A 101 -18.29 -31.08 14.47
CA CYS A 101 -18.82 -30.85 15.82
C CYS A 101 -19.97 -31.81 16.15
N HIS A 102 -20.92 -32.03 15.25
CA HIS A 102 -22.05 -32.91 15.45
C HIS A 102 -21.60 -34.38 15.57
N ALA A 103 -20.63 -34.80 14.74
CA ALA A 103 -20.06 -36.15 14.83
C ALA A 103 -19.38 -36.43 16.19
N ASN A 104 -18.80 -35.41 16.81
CA ASN A 104 -18.12 -35.49 18.11
C ASN A 104 -19.03 -35.13 19.30
N GLY A 105 -20.32 -34.83 19.10
CA GLY A 105 -21.26 -34.42 20.15
C GLY A 105 -20.94 -33.07 20.80
N GLU A 106 -20.22 -32.18 20.06
CA GLU A 106 -19.82 -30.87 20.52
C GLU A 106 -20.78 -29.77 19.99
N GLU A 107 -20.90 -28.66 20.71
CA GLU A 107 -21.76 -27.53 20.31
C GLU A 107 -21.01 -26.61 19.33
N PRO A 108 -21.50 -26.45 18.07
CA PRO A 108 -20.85 -25.58 17.10
C PRO A 108 -21.15 -24.09 17.31
N LEU A 109 -20.26 -23.24 16.77
CA LEU A 109 -20.50 -21.82 16.62
C LEU A 109 -21.50 -21.55 15.48
N MET A 110 -22.36 -20.57 15.66
CA MET A 110 -23.16 -20.03 14.56
C MET A 110 -22.24 -19.38 13.50
N TYR A 111 -22.69 -19.36 12.24
CA TYR A 111 -21.88 -18.83 11.11
C TYR A 111 -21.29 -17.44 11.38
N SER A 112 -22.07 -16.53 11.94
CA SER A 112 -21.61 -15.18 12.28
C SER A 112 -20.51 -15.18 13.34
N GLN A 113 -20.63 -16.06 14.36
CA GLN A 113 -19.61 -16.22 15.40
C GLN A 113 -18.33 -16.86 14.83
N PHE A 114 -18.47 -17.89 13.99
CA PHE A 114 -17.35 -18.51 13.28
C PHE A 114 -16.58 -17.48 12.47
N CYS A 115 -17.27 -16.70 11.61
CA CYS A 115 -16.65 -15.64 10.84
C CYS A 115 -15.98 -14.56 11.71
N TYR A 116 -16.62 -14.18 12.83
CA TYR A 116 -16.06 -13.23 13.78
C TYR A 116 -14.74 -13.72 14.38
N HIS A 117 -14.71 -14.99 14.85
CA HIS A 117 -13.51 -15.55 15.44
C HIS A 117 -12.36 -15.71 14.43
N ILE A 118 -12.66 -16.14 13.19
CA ILE A 118 -11.67 -16.20 12.11
C ILE A 118 -11.11 -14.79 11.82
N GLN A 119 -11.96 -13.77 11.74
CA GLN A 119 -11.51 -12.40 11.52
C GLN A 119 -10.66 -11.86 12.68
N GLN A 120 -11.00 -12.18 13.94
CA GLN A 120 -10.20 -11.80 15.10
C GLN A 120 -8.82 -12.46 15.09
N ASP A 121 -8.74 -13.75 14.70
CA ASP A 121 -7.47 -14.44 14.55
C ASP A 121 -6.65 -13.89 13.37
N GLU A 122 -7.27 -13.62 12.24
CA GLU A 122 -6.65 -12.89 11.13
C GLU A 122 -6.02 -11.56 11.58
N GLN A 123 -6.75 -10.76 12.36
CA GLN A 123 -6.24 -9.48 12.87
C GLN A 123 -5.05 -9.66 13.83
N LYS A 124 -5.06 -10.69 14.67
CA LYS A 124 -3.94 -11.03 15.56
C LYS A 124 -2.70 -11.49 14.78
N ARG A 125 -2.91 -12.32 13.73
CA ARG A 125 -1.85 -12.82 12.84
C ARG A 125 -1.35 -11.75 11.88
N ARG A 126 -2.20 -10.79 11.51
CA ARG A 126 -1.85 -9.56 10.81
C ARG A 126 -1.20 -8.55 11.77
N ALA A 127 -0.32 -9.00 12.64
CA ALA A 127 0.68 -8.10 13.19
C ALA A 127 1.52 -7.61 12.01
N THR A 128 1.03 -6.58 11.33
CA THR A 128 1.75 -5.89 10.28
C THR A 128 2.98 -5.32 10.96
N MET A 129 4.11 -5.93 10.67
CA MET A 129 5.39 -5.32 10.94
C MET A 129 5.36 -3.96 10.26
N HIS A 130 5.36 -2.89 11.03
CA HIS A 130 5.52 -1.55 10.50
C HIS A 130 6.92 -1.50 9.90
N ILE A 131 7.01 -1.64 8.59
CA ILE A 131 8.27 -1.45 7.88
C ILE A 131 8.55 0.04 7.98
N ASN A 132 9.53 0.42 8.80
CA ASN A 132 10.00 1.79 8.88
C ASN A 132 10.66 2.15 7.56
N ARG A 133 9.91 2.80 6.67
CA ARG A 133 10.43 3.34 5.42
C ARG A 133 11.19 4.63 5.72
N LYS A 134 12.38 4.77 5.14
CA LYS A 134 13.16 5.99 5.24
C LYS A 134 12.75 6.97 4.15
N PRO A 135 12.65 8.26 4.44
CA PRO A 135 12.30 9.25 3.43
C PRO A 135 13.38 9.30 2.32
N GLY A 136 12.94 9.42 1.07
CA GLY A 136 13.81 9.50 -0.12
C GLY A 136 14.54 8.20 -0.49
N GLU A 137 14.32 7.08 0.24
CA GLU A 137 15.07 5.85 0.01
C GLU A 137 14.53 5.05 -1.17
N GLN A 138 13.21 4.88 -1.26
CA GLN A 138 12.61 3.95 -2.22
C GLN A 138 11.44 4.56 -3.00
N VAL A 139 11.39 4.25 -4.29
CA VAL A 139 10.23 4.43 -5.14
C VAL A 139 9.78 3.07 -5.69
N GLU A 140 8.50 2.77 -5.56
CA GLU A 140 7.87 1.57 -6.10
C GLU A 140 7.16 1.93 -7.40
N VAL A 141 7.32 1.10 -8.44
CA VAL A 141 6.75 1.35 -9.77
C VAL A 141 6.01 0.13 -10.28
N ASP A 142 4.90 0.37 -10.99
CA ASP A 142 4.07 -0.68 -11.55
C ASP A 142 3.21 -0.15 -12.71
N TRP A 143 2.66 -1.08 -13.52
CA TRP A 143 1.56 -0.82 -14.42
C TRP A 143 0.23 -1.08 -13.70
N ALA A 144 -0.71 -0.14 -13.73
CA ALA A 144 -2.05 -0.38 -13.21
C ALA A 144 -2.75 -1.48 -14.02
N GLY A 145 -3.53 -2.33 -13.33
CA GLY A 145 -4.12 -3.52 -13.96
C GLY A 145 -5.13 -3.21 -15.07
N ASP A 146 -5.98 -2.18 -14.91
CA ASP A 146 -7.02 -1.84 -15.88
C ASP A 146 -6.59 -0.65 -16.75
N PRO A 147 -6.48 -0.84 -18.09
CA PRO A 147 -6.16 0.25 -19.00
C PRO A 147 -7.33 1.24 -19.13
N ALA A 148 -7.01 2.52 -19.35
CA ALA A 148 -7.96 3.51 -19.82
C ALA A 148 -8.22 3.35 -21.33
N THR A 149 -9.20 4.07 -21.85
CA THR A 149 -9.54 4.04 -23.28
C THR A 149 -9.48 5.42 -23.89
N ILE A 150 -9.00 5.47 -25.14
CA ILE A 150 -9.00 6.67 -25.99
C ILE A 150 -9.84 6.31 -27.22
N ILE A 151 -10.71 7.22 -27.63
CA ILE A 151 -11.60 7.05 -28.79
C ILE A 151 -11.10 7.93 -29.90
N ASP A 152 -10.83 7.35 -31.05
CA ASP A 152 -10.52 8.14 -32.26
C ASP A 152 -11.78 8.90 -32.69
N PRO A 153 -11.74 10.24 -32.81
CA PRO A 153 -12.92 11.05 -33.08
C PRO A 153 -13.48 10.84 -34.51
N ASP A 154 -12.64 10.39 -35.45
CA ASP A 154 -13.04 10.24 -36.85
C ASP A 154 -13.54 8.83 -37.17
N THR A 155 -12.89 7.83 -36.59
CA THR A 155 -13.19 6.41 -36.85
C THR A 155 -14.04 5.72 -35.80
N GLY A 156 -14.06 6.28 -34.56
CA GLY A 156 -14.67 5.67 -33.38
C GLY A 156 -13.87 4.47 -32.85
N GLU A 157 -12.65 4.22 -33.34
CA GLU A 157 -11.80 3.13 -32.87
C GLU A 157 -11.37 3.36 -31.42
N ILE A 158 -11.42 2.31 -30.61
CA ILE A 158 -11.05 2.36 -29.20
C ILE A 158 -9.63 1.83 -29.03
N THR A 159 -8.72 2.71 -28.64
CA THR A 159 -7.34 2.37 -28.30
C THR A 159 -7.16 2.29 -26.78
N LYS A 160 -6.46 1.25 -26.30
CA LYS A 160 -6.12 1.10 -24.88
C LYS A 160 -4.94 1.97 -24.50
N ALA A 161 -5.04 2.63 -23.37
CA ALA A 161 -3.95 3.38 -22.75
C ALA A 161 -3.59 2.75 -21.39
N TYR A 162 -2.33 2.36 -21.24
CA TYR A 162 -1.80 1.68 -20.08
C TYR A 162 -1.29 2.73 -19.08
N ILE A 163 -1.62 2.54 -17.82
CA ILE A 163 -1.34 3.53 -16.77
C ILE A 163 -0.08 3.11 -16.01
N PHE A 164 0.97 3.90 -16.10
CA PHE A 164 2.17 3.78 -15.27
C PHE A 164 1.95 4.50 -13.94
N VAL A 165 2.40 3.87 -12.85
CA VAL A 165 2.31 4.40 -11.50
C VAL A 165 3.67 4.30 -10.83
N GLY A 166 4.14 5.42 -10.26
CA GLY A 166 5.32 5.47 -9.40
C GLY A 166 4.98 6.10 -8.05
N VAL A 167 5.38 5.47 -6.95
CA VAL A 167 5.02 5.89 -5.60
C VAL A 167 6.22 5.92 -4.69
N MET A 168 6.48 7.08 -4.08
CA MET A 168 7.44 7.21 -3.00
C MET A 168 6.94 6.48 -1.76
N THR A 169 7.75 5.57 -1.21
CA THR A 169 7.27 4.62 -0.19
C THR A 169 7.01 5.23 1.18
N TYR A 170 7.62 6.36 1.51
CA TYR A 170 7.47 7.03 2.80
C TYR A 170 6.29 8.00 2.82
N SER A 171 6.24 8.97 1.91
CA SER A 171 5.15 9.95 1.81
C SER A 171 3.89 9.41 1.13
N GLN A 172 4.04 8.35 0.34
CA GLN A 172 3.03 7.87 -0.62
C GLN A 172 2.72 8.91 -1.71
N TYR A 173 3.65 9.85 -1.96
CA TYR A 173 3.54 10.81 -3.05
C TYR A 173 3.66 10.06 -4.38
N ALA A 174 2.68 10.26 -5.25
CA ALA A 174 2.51 9.45 -6.44
C ALA A 174 2.75 10.24 -7.72
N TYR A 175 3.23 9.54 -8.73
CA TYR A 175 3.27 9.93 -10.13
C TYR A 175 2.43 8.96 -10.95
N VAL A 176 1.67 9.45 -11.92
CA VAL A 176 0.82 8.63 -12.80
C VAL A 176 0.82 9.21 -14.19
N GLU A 177 1.00 8.37 -15.21
CA GLU A 177 0.97 8.75 -16.63
C GLU A 177 0.45 7.61 -17.48
N ALA A 178 -0.30 7.92 -18.54
CA ALA A 178 -0.81 6.96 -19.50
C ALA A 178 0.09 6.86 -20.74
N PHE A 179 0.24 5.62 -21.26
CA PHE A 179 1.01 5.29 -22.46
C PHE A 179 0.19 4.40 -23.40
N LEU A 180 0.48 4.44 -24.69
CA LEU A 180 -0.22 3.60 -25.68
C LEU A 180 0.24 2.13 -25.68
N ASP A 181 1.38 1.84 -25.07
CA ASP A 181 1.91 0.49 -24.90
C ASP A 181 2.71 0.32 -23.62
N MET A 182 3.02 -0.92 -23.26
CA MET A 182 3.90 -1.29 -22.12
C MET A 182 5.27 -1.74 -22.61
N LYS A 183 5.73 -1.28 -23.78
CA LYS A 183 7.04 -1.63 -24.33
C LYS A 183 8.16 -0.96 -23.54
N GLN A 184 9.39 -1.41 -23.79
CA GLN A 184 10.58 -0.94 -23.10
C GLN A 184 10.76 0.59 -23.22
N LYS A 185 10.52 1.15 -24.41
CA LYS A 185 10.60 2.60 -24.63
C LYS A 185 9.62 3.37 -23.73
N SER A 186 8.37 2.93 -23.65
CA SER A 186 7.36 3.55 -22.79
C SER A 186 7.72 3.38 -21.31
N TRP A 187 8.26 2.21 -20.92
CA TRP A 187 8.74 1.96 -19.57
C TRP A 187 9.86 2.91 -19.16
N ILE A 188 10.89 3.06 -19.99
CA ILE A 188 12.02 3.96 -19.72
C ILE A 188 11.54 5.42 -19.66
N ASN A 189 10.74 5.87 -20.64
CA ASN A 189 10.22 7.23 -20.66
C ASN A 189 9.38 7.55 -19.42
N ALA A 190 8.57 6.58 -18.96
CA ALA A 190 7.78 6.75 -17.74
C ALA A 190 8.65 7.03 -16.52
N HIS A 191 9.81 6.36 -16.40
CA HIS A 191 10.76 6.61 -15.31
C HIS A 191 11.44 7.99 -15.44
N VAL A 192 11.84 8.36 -16.64
CA VAL A 192 12.42 9.69 -16.91
C VAL A 192 11.45 10.79 -16.48
N HIS A 193 10.21 10.72 -16.95
CA HIS A 193 9.17 11.70 -16.59
C HIS A 193 8.84 11.67 -15.09
N MET A 194 8.84 10.50 -14.46
CA MET A 194 8.63 10.34 -13.02
C MET A 194 9.72 11.05 -12.21
N TYR A 195 11.00 10.86 -12.58
CA TYR A 195 12.10 11.53 -11.89
C TYR A 195 12.05 13.06 -12.07
N GLU A 196 11.68 13.54 -13.26
CA GLU A 196 11.47 14.96 -13.49
C GLU A 196 10.31 15.52 -12.64
N TYR A 197 9.21 14.79 -12.54
CA TYR A 197 8.07 15.18 -11.71
C TYR A 197 8.44 15.24 -10.21
N PHE A 198 9.22 14.29 -9.73
CA PHE A 198 9.73 14.32 -8.34
C PHE A 198 10.82 15.39 -8.15
N GLY A 199 11.49 15.78 -9.21
CA GLY A 199 12.61 16.72 -9.18
C GLY A 199 13.86 16.13 -8.53
N GLY A 200 14.04 14.80 -8.65
CA GLY A 200 15.16 14.05 -8.11
C GLY A 200 14.97 12.55 -8.20
N VAL A 201 15.98 11.79 -7.78
CA VAL A 201 16.07 10.34 -7.91
C VAL A 201 16.14 9.65 -6.55
N ALA A 202 15.27 8.68 -6.31
CA ALA A 202 15.34 7.84 -5.12
C ALA A 202 16.52 6.86 -5.21
N ARG A 203 17.09 6.47 -4.07
CA ARG A 203 18.25 5.54 -4.01
C ARG A 203 17.93 4.15 -4.55
N ILE A 204 16.70 3.69 -4.35
CA ILE A 204 16.24 2.35 -4.72
C ILE A 204 14.98 2.47 -5.56
N LEU A 205 14.99 1.80 -6.71
CA LEU A 205 13.87 1.63 -7.61
C LEU A 205 13.36 0.21 -7.49
N VAL A 206 12.09 0.05 -7.11
CA VAL A 206 11.46 -1.26 -6.87
C VAL A 206 10.38 -1.50 -7.92
N PRO A 207 10.72 -2.10 -9.08
CA PRO A 207 9.75 -2.50 -10.07
C PRO A 207 8.98 -3.74 -9.59
N ASP A 208 7.75 -3.90 -10.11
CA ASP A 208 7.13 -5.21 -10.08
C ASP A 208 7.78 -6.15 -11.11
N ASN A 209 7.48 -7.47 -11.00
CA ASN A 209 8.06 -8.49 -11.87
C ASN A 209 7.48 -8.45 -13.31
N CYS A 210 7.45 -7.27 -13.94
CA CYS A 210 7.05 -7.13 -15.33
C CYS A 210 8.21 -7.53 -16.28
N LYS A 211 7.89 -8.09 -17.43
CA LYS A 211 8.88 -8.56 -18.44
C LYS A 211 9.81 -7.44 -18.93
N THR A 212 9.37 -6.20 -18.90
CA THR A 212 10.16 -5.03 -19.29
C THR A 212 11.23 -4.67 -18.26
N ALA A 213 11.04 -5.04 -17.00
CA ALA A 213 12.00 -4.82 -15.93
C ALA A 213 12.91 -6.02 -15.68
N VAL A 214 12.35 -7.25 -15.73
CA VAL A 214 13.06 -8.50 -15.39
C VAL A 214 12.92 -9.53 -16.51
N VAL A 215 14.05 -9.93 -17.10
CA VAL A 215 14.08 -10.87 -18.25
C VAL A 215 13.90 -12.31 -17.79
N HIS A 216 14.41 -12.68 -16.61
CA HIS A 216 14.33 -14.05 -16.10
C HIS A 216 14.02 -14.06 -14.58
N ASN A 217 13.05 -14.90 -14.19
CA ASN A 217 12.63 -15.07 -12.79
C ASN A 217 12.89 -16.49 -12.31
N GLY A 218 14.17 -16.85 -12.14
CA GLY A 218 14.62 -18.15 -11.61
C GLY A 218 14.64 -18.27 -10.09
N GLY A 219 14.01 -17.32 -9.34
CA GLY A 219 14.09 -17.20 -7.88
C GLY A 219 15.14 -16.20 -7.42
N PHE A 220 15.36 -16.06 -6.12
CA PHE A 220 16.19 -15.01 -5.51
C PHE A 220 17.65 -14.92 -6.02
N LYS A 221 18.16 -15.97 -6.67
CA LYS A 221 19.55 -16.03 -7.18
C LYS A 221 19.71 -15.80 -8.69
N ASP A 222 18.60 -15.78 -9.47
CA ASP A 222 18.62 -15.73 -10.93
C ASP A 222 17.68 -14.67 -11.54
N GLN A 223 17.48 -13.55 -10.84
CA GLN A 223 16.76 -12.40 -11.40
C GLN A 223 17.73 -11.61 -12.28
N GLN A 224 17.48 -11.60 -13.59
CA GLN A 224 18.25 -10.78 -14.53
C GLN A 224 17.41 -9.56 -14.92
N VAL A 225 17.88 -8.38 -14.53
CA VAL A 225 17.31 -7.10 -14.96
C VAL A 225 17.60 -6.89 -16.44
N ASN A 226 16.70 -6.25 -17.16
CA ASN A 226 16.91 -5.89 -18.56
C ASN A 226 18.09 -4.91 -18.67
N GLU A 227 19.01 -5.14 -19.64
CA GLU A 227 20.23 -4.34 -19.81
C GLU A 227 19.96 -2.85 -19.95
N THR A 228 19.04 -2.45 -20.82
CA THR A 228 18.70 -1.03 -21.03
C THR A 228 18.10 -0.40 -19.78
N TYR A 229 17.34 -1.18 -19.01
CA TYR A 229 16.79 -0.71 -17.74
C TYR A 229 17.89 -0.54 -16.70
N GLN A 230 18.90 -1.40 -16.72
CA GLN A 230 20.08 -1.28 -15.88
C GLN A 230 20.92 -0.05 -16.29
N GLU A 231 21.13 0.21 -17.58
CA GLU A 231 21.81 1.41 -18.09
C GLU A 231 21.12 2.70 -17.63
N MET A 232 19.78 2.75 -17.70
CA MET A 232 19.01 3.86 -17.17
C MET A 232 19.23 4.05 -15.66
N ALA A 233 19.24 2.97 -14.90
CA ALA A 233 19.44 3.04 -13.45
C ALA A 233 20.85 3.52 -13.10
N GLU A 234 21.86 3.08 -13.83
CA GLU A 234 23.24 3.55 -13.69
C GLU A 234 23.37 5.03 -14.03
N TYR A 235 22.73 5.48 -15.12
CA TYR A 235 22.70 6.89 -15.52
C TYR A 235 22.13 7.80 -14.45
N TYR A 236 21.03 7.38 -13.80
CA TYR A 236 20.37 8.14 -12.72
C TYR A 236 20.97 7.88 -11.34
N GLY A 237 21.91 6.93 -11.19
CA GLY A 237 22.53 6.59 -9.92
C GLY A 237 21.59 5.91 -8.93
N THR A 238 20.61 5.14 -9.40
CA THR A 238 19.64 4.39 -8.59
C THR A 238 19.90 2.90 -8.66
N ALA A 239 19.57 2.14 -7.61
CA ALA A 239 19.70 0.68 -7.60
C ALA A 239 18.34 0.02 -7.88
N ILE A 240 18.25 -0.83 -8.89
CA ILE A 240 17.06 -1.63 -9.16
C ILE A 240 17.03 -2.84 -8.21
N ILE A 241 16.01 -2.93 -7.37
CA ILE A 241 15.75 -4.07 -6.50
C ILE A 241 14.33 -4.58 -6.76
N PRO A 242 14.15 -5.56 -7.67
CA PRO A 242 12.83 -6.09 -7.97
C PRO A 242 12.15 -6.70 -6.73
N ALA A 243 10.83 -6.56 -6.64
CA ALA A 243 10.06 -7.18 -5.58
C ALA A 243 10.16 -8.71 -5.64
N ARG A 244 10.16 -9.38 -4.48
CA ARG A 244 10.24 -10.83 -4.42
C ARG A 244 8.98 -11.48 -4.99
N VAL A 245 9.18 -12.52 -5.78
CA VAL A 245 8.09 -13.33 -6.33
C VAL A 245 7.35 -14.02 -5.18
N ARG A 246 6.02 -13.94 -5.15
CA ARG A 246 5.13 -14.58 -4.16
C ARG A 246 5.36 -14.15 -2.70
N ALA A 247 5.89 -12.98 -2.44
CA ALA A 247 5.99 -12.41 -1.10
C ALA A 247 5.09 -11.17 -0.95
N PRO A 248 3.75 -11.30 -0.89
CA PRO A 248 2.82 -10.17 -0.76
C PRO A 248 3.06 -9.36 0.52
N LYS A 249 3.80 -9.93 1.49
CA LYS A 249 4.21 -9.24 2.71
C LYS A 249 5.31 -8.19 2.52
N ASP A 250 6.01 -8.21 1.39
CA ASP A 250 7.12 -7.28 1.10
C ASP A 250 6.61 -5.95 0.50
N LYS A 251 5.36 -5.93 -0.03
CA LYS A 251 4.72 -4.75 -0.63
C LYS A 251 3.38 -4.35 0.04
N PRO A 252 3.25 -4.29 1.37
CA PRO A 252 1.95 -3.99 2.00
C PRO A 252 1.43 -2.59 1.66
N ASN A 253 2.30 -1.66 1.25
CA ASN A 253 1.93 -0.29 0.90
C ASN A 253 1.76 -0.08 -0.61
N ALA A 254 2.53 -0.76 -1.47
CA ALA A 254 2.42 -0.59 -2.91
C ALA A 254 1.09 -1.13 -3.43
N GLU A 255 0.73 -2.37 -3.12
CA GLU A 255 -0.56 -2.94 -3.54
C GLU A 255 -1.74 -2.10 -3.03
N GLY A 256 -1.70 -1.64 -1.78
CA GLY A 256 -2.70 -0.74 -1.22
C GLY A 256 -2.68 0.65 -1.87
N THR A 257 -1.52 1.19 -2.23
CA THR A 257 -1.40 2.53 -2.81
C THR A 257 -1.70 2.51 -4.31
N VAL A 258 -1.24 1.51 -5.07
CA VAL A 258 -1.59 1.32 -6.48
C VAL A 258 -3.10 1.08 -6.62
N GLY A 259 -3.70 0.24 -5.77
CA GLY A 259 -5.16 0.05 -5.72
C GLY A 259 -5.91 1.35 -5.40
N ASN A 260 -5.42 2.16 -4.47
CA ASN A 260 -5.97 3.47 -4.17
C ASN A 260 -5.82 4.45 -5.35
N ILE A 261 -4.67 4.45 -6.03
CA ILE A 261 -4.44 5.28 -7.23
C ILE A 261 -5.39 4.86 -8.34
N SER A 262 -5.51 3.58 -8.62
CA SER A 262 -6.47 3.05 -9.61
C SER A 262 -7.90 3.49 -9.29
N THR A 263 -8.30 3.46 -8.01
CA THR A 263 -9.63 3.90 -7.58
C THR A 263 -9.82 5.41 -7.72
N TRP A 264 -8.87 6.21 -7.25
CA TRP A 264 -9.04 7.67 -7.13
C TRP A 264 -8.67 8.44 -8.41
N ILE A 265 -7.95 7.83 -9.33
CA ILE A 265 -7.55 8.43 -10.60
C ILE A 265 -8.29 7.73 -11.74
N THR A 266 -7.97 6.47 -12.02
CA THR A 266 -8.52 5.76 -13.19
C THR A 266 -10.03 5.57 -13.08
N ALA A 267 -10.54 5.04 -11.97
CA ALA A 267 -11.96 4.85 -11.78
C ALA A 267 -12.75 6.18 -11.65
N ALA A 268 -12.10 7.25 -11.20
CA ALA A 268 -12.72 8.58 -11.16
C ALA A 268 -12.97 9.15 -12.57
N LEU A 269 -12.19 8.73 -13.57
CA LEU A 269 -12.31 9.15 -14.97
C LEU A 269 -13.22 8.22 -15.82
N ARG A 270 -13.79 7.17 -15.23
CA ARG A 270 -14.57 6.13 -15.94
C ARG A 270 -15.75 6.62 -16.79
N ASN A 271 -16.31 7.77 -16.48
CA ASN A 271 -17.44 8.38 -17.18
C ASN A 271 -17.01 9.47 -18.16
N GLU A 272 -15.71 9.76 -18.25
CA GLU A 272 -15.14 10.74 -19.15
C GLU A 272 -14.67 10.05 -20.44
N GLN A 273 -14.81 10.71 -21.59
CA GLN A 273 -14.32 10.22 -22.88
C GLN A 273 -13.14 11.07 -23.31
N PHE A 274 -12.09 10.41 -23.78
CA PHE A 274 -10.86 11.05 -24.21
C PHE A 274 -10.58 10.76 -25.67
N PHE A 275 -10.19 11.77 -26.42
CA PHE A 275 -9.93 11.67 -27.86
C PHE A 275 -8.44 11.73 -28.19
N SER A 276 -7.59 11.95 -27.20
CA SER A 276 -6.14 11.89 -27.34
C SER A 276 -5.45 11.44 -26.06
N LEU A 277 -4.23 10.91 -26.21
CA LEU A 277 -3.37 10.58 -25.07
C LEU A 277 -3.03 11.81 -24.22
N ALA A 278 -2.84 12.96 -24.88
CA ALA A 278 -2.54 14.22 -24.20
C ALA A 278 -3.70 14.68 -23.31
N GLU A 279 -4.93 14.60 -23.81
CA GLU A 279 -6.14 14.93 -23.05
C GLU A 279 -6.31 14.00 -21.84
N LEU A 280 -6.16 12.69 -22.03
CA LEU A 280 -6.19 11.71 -20.94
C LEU A 280 -5.11 12.02 -19.88
N ASN A 281 -3.89 12.30 -20.30
CA ASN A 281 -2.80 12.61 -19.38
C ASN A 281 -3.00 13.93 -18.64
N LEU A 282 -3.66 14.92 -19.24
CA LEU A 282 -4.05 16.14 -18.56
C LEU A 282 -5.07 15.86 -17.45
N ALA A 283 -6.12 15.11 -17.76
CA ALA A 283 -7.13 14.72 -16.77
C ALA A 283 -6.55 13.87 -15.63
N ILE A 284 -5.64 12.93 -15.95
CA ILE A 284 -4.90 12.14 -14.95
C ILE A 284 -4.10 13.08 -14.04
N ARG A 285 -3.41 14.07 -14.58
CA ARG A 285 -2.60 15.02 -13.80
C ARG A 285 -3.43 15.84 -12.84
N ASP A 286 -4.61 16.29 -13.25
CA ASP A 286 -5.54 17.03 -12.38
C ASP A 286 -6.02 16.16 -11.21
N LYS A 287 -6.42 14.91 -11.47
CA LYS A 287 -6.81 13.96 -10.40
C LYS A 287 -5.65 13.60 -9.49
N LEU A 288 -4.45 13.45 -10.06
CA LEU A 288 -3.22 13.16 -9.32
C LEU A 288 -2.86 14.28 -8.35
N GLU A 289 -2.98 15.53 -8.78
CA GLU A 289 -2.70 16.69 -7.92
C GLU A 289 -3.68 16.71 -6.73
N LEU A 290 -4.97 16.50 -6.96
CA LEU A 290 -5.97 16.38 -5.89
C LEU A 290 -5.66 15.22 -4.96
N PHE A 291 -5.25 14.06 -5.49
CA PHE A 291 -4.85 12.89 -4.70
C PHE A 291 -3.65 13.19 -3.81
N ASN A 292 -2.63 13.83 -4.35
CA ASN A 292 -1.40 14.16 -3.63
C ASN A 292 -1.60 15.24 -2.57
N GLN A 293 -2.53 16.18 -2.79
CA GLN A 293 -2.86 17.25 -1.84
C GLN A 293 -3.84 16.82 -0.74
N ARG A 294 -4.56 15.70 -0.92
CA ARG A 294 -5.55 15.23 0.04
C ARG A 294 -4.92 14.99 1.41
N LEU A 295 -5.53 15.55 2.44
CA LEU A 295 -5.09 15.38 3.83
C LEU A 295 -5.20 13.91 4.27
N PHE A 296 -4.25 13.48 5.08
CA PHE A 296 -4.30 12.16 5.69
C PHE A 296 -5.41 12.09 6.74
N GLN A 297 -6.03 10.92 6.90
CA GLN A 297 -7.07 10.72 7.91
C GLN A 297 -6.54 10.50 9.33
N LYS A 298 -5.31 9.96 9.47
CA LYS A 298 -4.74 9.50 10.75
C LYS A 298 -3.48 10.24 11.18
N LYS A 299 -2.95 11.13 10.36
CA LYS A 299 -1.75 11.94 10.64
C LYS A 299 -1.93 13.32 10.01
N GLU A 300 -1.19 14.30 10.50
CA GLU A 300 -1.20 15.65 9.95
C GLU A 300 -0.55 15.72 8.56
N GLY A 301 -0.98 16.70 7.76
CA GLY A 301 -0.44 16.96 6.42
C GLY A 301 -1.06 16.13 5.30
N SER A 302 -0.42 16.16 4.15
CA SER A 302 -0.79 15.47 2.92
C SER A 302 0.43 14.73 2.36
N ARG A 303 0.23 13.90 1.33
CA ARG A 303 1.34 13.24 0.61
C ARG A 303 2.33 14.27 0.08
N ARG A 304 1.81 15.34 -0.53
CA ARG A 304 2.63 16.44 -1.07
C ARG A 304 3.43 17.16 0.01
N SER A 305 2.81 17.53 1.14
CA SER A 305 3.52 18.25 2.22
C SER A 305 4.63 17.39 2.81
N LEU A 306 4.38 16.10 3.01
CA LEU A 306 5.36 15.15 3.54
C LEU A 306 6.51 14.92 2.55
N PHE A 307 6.19 14.77 1.27
CA PHE A 307 7.20 14.65 0.22
C PHE A 307 8.10 15.89 0.15
N LEU A 308 7.52 17.08 0.05
CA LEU A 308 8.28 18.32 -0.08
C LEU A 308 9.14 18.62 1.15
N GLY A 309 8.62 18.32 2.35
CA GLY A 309 9.31 18.61 3.61
C GLY A 309 10.40 17.60 3.97
N GLU A 310 10.17 16.31 3.72
CA GLU A 310 11.03 15.26 4.25
C GLU A 310 11.73 14.41 3.19
N GLU A 311 11.10 14.13 2.03
CA GLU A 311 11.69 13.26 1.01
C GLU A 311 12.48 14.01 -0.06
N LYS A 312 11.91 15.06 -0.63
CA LYS A 312 12.51 15.81 -1.73
C LYS A 312 13.95 16.29 -1.45
N PRO A 313 14.27 16.80 -0.24
CA PRO A 313 15.64 17.20 0.09
C PRO A 313 16.66 16.06 0.10
N LEU A 314 16.21 14.79 0.21
CA LEU A 314 17.03 13.60 0.30
C LEU A 314 17.19 12.87 -1.04
N LEU A 315 16.45 13.28 -2.08
CA LEU A 315 16.61 12.73 -3.42
C LEU A 315 17.93 13.16 -4.02
N ALA A 316 18.55 12.26 -4.80
CA ALA A 316 19.72 12.61 -5.61
C ALA A 316 19.32 13.62 -6.70
N PRO A 317 20.18 14.58 -7.05
CA PRO A 317 19.89 15.53 -8.10
C PRO A 317 19.74 14.84 -9.46
N LEU A 318 18.91 15.41 -10.30
CA LEU A 318 18.80 14.97 -11.70
C LEU A 318 20.10 15.23 -12.46
N PRO A 319 20.50 14.33 -13.39
CA PRO A 319 21.54 14.62 -14.36
C PRO A 319 21.22 15.86 -15.20
N ALA A 320 22.24 16.47 -15.79
CA ALA A 320 22.08 17.68 -16.61
C ALA A 320 21.26 17.45 -17.90
N THR A 321 21.29 16.22 -18.41
CA THR A 321 20.54 15.79 -19.60
C THR A 321 19.58 14.66 -19.23
N ARG A 322 18.58 14.42 -20.09
CA ARG A 322 17.71 13.25 -19.98
C ARG A 322 18.46 12.00 -20.40
N PHE A 323 18.09 10.86 -19.85
CA PHE A 323 18.47 9.56 -20.40
C PHE A 323 17.77 9.36 -21.73
N GLU A 324 18.55 9.09 -22.78
CA GLU A 324 18.05 8.74 -24.11
C GLU A 324 18.26 7.25 -24.36
N LEU A 325 17.20 6.61 -24.85
CA LEU A 325 17.24 5.20 -25.19
C LEU A 325 18.11 5.02 -26.45
N SER A 326 19.20 4.33 -26.34
CA SER A 326 20.09 4.03 -27.45
C SER A 326 19.92 2.58 -27.93
N ASP A 327 19.78 2.40 -29.22
CA ASP A 327 19.78 1.10 -29.86
C ASP A 327 21.20 0.73 -30.30
N TRP A 328 21.78 -0.28 -29.68
CA TRP A 328 23.08 -0.80 -30.07
C TRP A 328 22.96 -1.71 -31.27
N LYS A 329 23.60 -1.35 -32.38
CA LYS A 329 23.65 -2.16 -33.59
C LYS A 329 25.11 -2.50 -33.93
N ALA A 330 25.42 -3.78 -34.06
CA ALA A 330 26.69 -4.22 -34.61
C ALA A 330 26.66 -4.04 -36.13
N ALA A 331 27.63 -3.33 -36.67
CA ALA A 331 27.80 -3.15 -38.10
C ALA A 331 29.24 -3.46 -38.53
N THR A 332 29.38 -4.08 -39.71
CA THR A 332 30.69 -4.37 -40.28
C THR A 332 31.18 -3.19 -41.09
N VAL A 333 32.41 -2.73 -40.80
CA VAL A 333 33.07 -1.69 -41.58
C VAL A 333 33.45 -2.25 -42.95
N GLN A 334 32.91 -1.63 -44.01
CA GLN A 334 33.20 -1.98 -45.39
C GLN A 334 34.63 -1.53 -45.81
N PHE A 335 35.13 -2.04 -46.93
CA PHE A 335 36.48 -1.67 -47.44
C PHE A 335 36.64 -0.20 -47.76
N ASN A 336 35.51 0.52 -47.98
CA ASN A 336 35.48 1.97 -48.22
C ASN A 336 35.32 2.79 -46.93
N TYR A 337 35.55 2.17 -45.77
CA TYR A 337 35.38 2.79 -44.45
C TYR A 337 33.95 3.26 -44.10
N HIS A 338 32.96 2.75 -44.81
CA HIS A 338 31.55 3.02 -44.48
C HIS A 338 30.96 1.87 -43.66
N ILE A 339 30.06 2.25 -42.75
CA ILE A 339 29.16 1.33 -42.06
C ILE A 339 27.74 1.57 -42.60
N SER A 340 27.02 0.51 -42.84
CA SER A 340 25.61 0.58 -43.22
C SER A 340 24.75 0.25 -42.03
N VAL A 341 23.92 1.21 -41.58
CA VAL A 341 22.96 1.05 -40.52
C VAL A 341 21.60 1.56 -41.03
N ASP A 342 20.58 0.70 -41.00
CA ASP A 342 19.21 0.99 -41.49
C ASP A 342 19.14 1.58 -42.90
N GLY A 343 20.06 1.16 -43.80
CA GLY A 343 20.13 1.67 -45.16
C GLY A 343 20.86 3.01 -45.33
N MET A 344 21.32 3.60 -44.23
CA MET A 344 22.18 4.78 -44.26
C MET A 344 23.66 4.38 -44.22
N LEU A 345 24.48 5.08 -45.00
CA LEU A 345 25.92 4.93 -45.01
C LEU A 345 26.54 6.01 -44.12
N SER A 346 27.26 5.61 -43.10
CA SER A 346 28.06 6.51 -42.26
C SER A 346 29.53 6.23 -42.40
N VAL A 347 30.39 7.25 -42.33
CA VAL A 347 31.85 7.08 -42.46
C VAL A 347 32.46 6.76 -41.11
N SER A 348 33.17 5.60 -41.02
CA SER A 348 33.98 5.29 -39.87
C SER A 348 35.35 5.93 -39.99
N TYR A 349 35.88 6.53 -38.90
CA TYR A 349 37.21 7.13 -38.93
C TYR A 349 38.30 6.07 -39.08
N THR A 350 39.30 6.36 -39.91
CA THR A 350 40.36 5.43 -40.41
C THR A 350 41.28 4.84 -39.34
N HIS A 351 41.28 5.34 -38.11
CA HIS A 351 42.16 4.85 -37.04
C HIS A 351 41.52 3.70 -36.18
N LEU A 352 40.24 3.36 -36.42
CA LEU A 352 39.62 2.19 -35.80
C LEU A 352 39.90 0.98 -36.69
N ARG A 353 40.92 0.21 -36.36
CA ARG A 353 41.22 -1.08 -37.03
C ARG A 353 40.08 -2.05 -36.84
N ALA A 354 39.79 -2.81 -37.90
CA ALA A 354 38.67 -3.66 -38.21
C ALA A 354 38.43 -4.88 -37.27
N HIS A 355 38.68 -4.81 -35.99
CA HIS A 355 38.45 -5.94 -35.13
C HIS A 355 37.40 -5.73 -34.01
N GLU A 356 37.04 -4.51 -33.69
CA GLU A 356 36.01 -4.26 -32.66
C GLU A 356 35.39 -2.89 -32.89
N THR A 357 34.34 -2.78 -33.67
CA THR A 357 33.59 -1.52 -33.75
C THR A 357 32.14 -1.75 -33.44
N SER A 358 31.78 -1.49 -32.19
CA SER A 358 30.43 -1.05 -31.83
C SER A 358 30.36 0.44 -32.12
N ALA A 359 29.56 0.86 -33.09
CA ALA A 359 29.36 2.28 -33.40
C ALA A 359 28.19 2.80 -32.62
N HIS A 360 28.40 3.81 -31.79
CA HIS A 360 27.35 4.60 -31.20
C HIS A 360 26.75 5.53 -32.27
N LEU A 361 25.48 5.39 -32.58
CA LEU A 361 24.69 6.39 -33.29
C LEU A 361 23.68 6.96 -32.28
N VAL A 362 23.86 8.25 -31.98
CA VAL A 362 22.92 9.06 -31.16
C VAL A 362 21.74 9.47 -32.06
#